data_4cd07002767bc708ca0a8335dde92d0e
#
_entry.id   4cd07002767bc708ca0a8335dde92d0e
#
_cell.length_a   1.000
_cell.length_b   1.000
_cell.length_c   1.000
_cell.angle_alpha   90.00
_cell.angle_beta   90.00
_cell.angle_gamma   90.00
#
_symmetry.space_group_name_H-M   'P 1'
#
loop_
_entity.id
_entity.type
_entity.pdbx_description
1 polymer ?
#
loop_
_entity_poly.entity_id
_entity_poly.type
_entity_poly.pdbx_seq_one_letter_code
_entity_poly.pdbx_strand_id
1 'polypeptide(L)'
;MIYIVEDDASIRELEQYALQSNGYEVQGFESAEPFWQAMRAAEPELVILDVMLPGEDGFSILKKLRNTPSLRKLPIIMVTAKSSELDTVRGLDCGADDYIAKPFGIMEFLSRVRVALRRSAPEVRPDVLVFHEIQLDNARHSVTVNSTPVELTYKEYCLLRLLLENTSLVVTRETILQVVWGTDISVESRTVDMHIRTLRKKLGDAGRYICTVRKVGYMLTDEEAEEE
;
A
#
# COMPACT_ATOMS: atom_id res chain seq x y z
N MET A 1 -7.55 -14.27 -5.28
CA MET A 1 -8.29 -14.30 -6.57
C MET A 1 -8.47 -12.88 -7.09
N ILE A 2 -8.07 -12.62 -8.35
CA ILE A 2 -8.25 -11.33 -9.06
C ILE A 2 -9.29 -11.52 -10.15
N TYR A 3 -10.25 -10.60 -10.28
CA TYR A 3 -11.22 -10.59 -11.36
C TYR A 3 -10.84 -9.55 -12.40
N ILE A 4 -10.90 -9.91 -13.67
CA ILE A 4 -10.67 -9.03 -14.83
C ILE A 4 -11.97 -8.96 -15.64
N VAL A 5 -12.44 -7.75 -15.94
CA VAL A 5 -13.58 -7.52 -16.83
C VAL A 5 -13.09 -6.73 -18.03
N GLU A 6 -12.94 -7.40 -19.16
CA GLU A 6 -12.36 -6.91 -20.40
C GLU A 6 -13.01 -7.63 -21.58
N ASP A 7 -13.58 -6.92 -22.53
CA ASP A 7 -14.28 -7.51 -23.67
C ASP A 7 -13.32 -8.01 -24.76
N ASP A 8 -12.17 -7.32 -24.95
CA ASP A 8 -11.14 -7.80 -25.88
C ASP A 8 -10.47 -9.07 -25.35
N ALA A 9 -10.67 -10.18 -26.05
CA ALA A 9 -10.12 -11.47 -25.65
C ALA A 9 -8.59 -11.49 -25.58
N SER A 10 -7.91 -10.77 -26.50
CA SER A 10 -6.44 -10.75 -26.56
C SER A 10 -5.85 -9.98 -25.39
N ILE A 11 -6.47 -8.85 -25.01
CA ILE A 11 -6.04 -8.05 -23.85
C ILE A 11 -6.32 -8.84 -22.57
N ARG A 12 -7.50 -9.42 -22.44
CA ARG A 12 -7.91 -10.24 -21.30
C ARG A 12 -6.97 -11.42 -21.08
N GLU A 13 -6.61 -12.15 -22.14
CA GLU A 13 -5.67 -13.26 -22.07
C GLU A 13 -4.26 -12.80 -21.67
N LEU A 14 -3.80 -11.68 -22.20
CA LEU A 14 -2.51 -11.09 -21.84
C LEU A 14 -2.45 -10.70 -20.35
N GLU A 15 -3.48 -10.04 -19.85
CA GLU A 15 -3.59 -9.66 -18.44
C GLU A 15 -3.64 -10.89 -17.52
N GLN A 16 -4.46 -11.89 -17.88
CA GLN A 16 -4.54 -13.14 -17.13
C GLN A 16 -3.19 -13.86 -17.11
N TYR A 17 -2.54 -14.01 -18.27
CA TYR A 17 -1.23 -14.63 -18.35
C TYR A 17 -0.18 -13.93 -17.51
N ALA A 18 -0.13 -12.59 -17.58
CA ALA A 18 0.81 -11.79 -16.80
C ALA A 18 0.64 -11.99 -15.30
N LEU A 19 -0.58 -12.00 -14.82
CA LEU A 19 -0.89 -12.19 -13.39
C LEU A 19 -0.65 -13.64 -12.93
N GLN A 20 -1.10 -14.63 -13.71
CA GLN A 20 -0.89 -16.05 -13.39
C GLN A 20 0.59 -16.41 -13.34
N SER A 21 1.38 -15.88 -14.28
CA SER A 21 2.86 -16.06 -14.28
C SER A 21 3.55 -15.43 -13.06
N ASN A 22 2.87 -14.52 -12.36
CA ASN A 22 3.33 -13.92 -11.10
C ASN A 22 2.67 -14.53 -9.85
N GLY A 23 2.00 -15.68 -9.97
CA GLY A 23 1.47 -16.47 -8.86
C GLY A 23 0.09 -16.04 -8.37
N TYR A 24 -0.63 -15.19 -9.11
CA TYR A 24 -2.01 -14.81 -8.76
C TYR A 24 -3.03 -15.78 -9.34
N GLU A 25 -4.07 -16.07 -8.57
CA GLU A 25 -5.28 -16.71 -9.11
C GLU A 25 -6.13 -15.65 -9.80
N VAL A 26 -6.54 -15.92 -11.06
CA VAL A 26 -7.20 -14.93 -11.90
C VAL A 26 -8.40 -15.54 -12.62
N GLN A 27 -9.49 -14.81 -12.65
CA GLN A 27 -10.66 -15.13 -13.47
C GLN A 27 -11.04 -13.93 -14.36
N GLY A 28 -11.14 -14.16 -15.67
CA GLY A 28 -11.51 -13.15 -16.65
C GLY A 28 -12.97 -13.28 -17.10
N PHE A 29 -13.60 -12.14 -17.36
CA PHE A 29 -14.98 -12.00 -17.82
C PHE A 29 -15.03 -11.06 -19.03
N GLU A 30 -15.82 -11.41 -20.02
CA GLU A 30 -15.98 -10.62 -21.25
C GLU A 30 -17.01 -9.48 -21.13
N SER A 31 -17.81 -9.48 -20.04
CA SER A 31 -18.88 -8.51 -19.81
C SER A 31 -19.30 -8.47 -18.35
N ALA A 32 -20.18 -7.52 -18.02
CA ALA A 32 -20.70 -7.33 -16.68
C ALA A 32 -21.54 -8.53 -16.16
N GLU A 33 -22.31 -9.19 -17.02
CA GLU A 33 -23.24 -10.26 -16.58
C GLU A 33 -22.51 -11.44 -15.92
N PRO A 34 -21.55 -12.12 -16.59
CA PRO A 34 -20.79 -13.21 -15.97
C PRO A 34 -19.97 -12.73 -14.77
N PHE A 35 -19.46 -11.51 -14.78
CA PHE A 35 -18.79 -10.90 -13.62
C PHE A 35 -19.72 -10.84 -12.41
N TRP A 36 -20.94 -10.31 -12.56
CA TRP A 36 -21.89 -10.24 -11.45
C TRP A 36 -22.34 -11.60 -10.94
N GLN A 37 -22.39 -12.63 -11.82
CA GLN A 37 -22.65 -14.00 -11.39
C GLN A 37 -21.52 -14.54 -10.51
N ALA A 38 -20.25 -14.31 -10.90
CA ALA A 38 -19.10 -14.71 -10.12
C ALA A 38 -19.01 -13.97 -8.77
N MET A 39 -19.31 -12.66 -8.75
CA MET A 39 -19.35 -11.84 -7.53
C MET A 39 -20.34 -12.34 -6.47
N ARG A 40 -21.41 -13.07 -6.89
CA ARG A 40 -22.36 -13.68 -5.94
C ARG A 40 -21.82 -14.96 -5.30
N ALA A 41 -20.88 -15.62 -5.96
CA ALA A 41 -20.28 -16.87 -5.48
C ALA A 41 -19.06 -16.62 -4.60
N ALA A 42 -18.21 -15.67 -4.96
CA ALA A 42 -17.00 -15.33 -4.24
C ALA A 42 -16.63 -13.87 -4.46
N GLU A 43 -16.11 -13.21 -3.41
CA GLU A 43 -15.57 -11.85 -3.46
C GLU A 43 -14.08 -11.92 -3.84
N PRO A 44 -13.64 -11.17 -4.88
CA PRO A 44 -12.23 -11.13 -5.25
C PRO A 44 -11.45 -10.19 -4.33
N GLU A 45 -10.11 -10.30 -4.35
CA GLU A 45 -9.19 -9.40 -3.65
C GLU A 45 -8.93 -8.11 -4.44
N LEU A 46 -9.17 -8.13 -5.75
CA LEU A 46 -8.98 -7.00 -6.67
C LEU A 46 -9.86 -7.20 -7.90
N VAL A 47 -10.42 -6.12 -8.40
CA VAL A 47 -11.09 -6.06 -9.72
C VAL A 47 -10.28 -5.16 -10.66
N ILE A 48 -9.98 -5.68 -11.85
CA ILE A 48 -9.43 -4.93 -12.97
C ILE A 48 -10.59 -4.77 -13.96
N LEU A 49 -10.88 -3.54 -14.36
CA LEU A 49 -12.14 -3.22 -15.00
C LEU A 49 -11.91 -2.29 -16.20
N ASP A 50 -12.22 -2.78 -17.41
CA ASP A 50 -12.26 -1.87 -18.56
C ASP A 50 -13.43 -0.89 -18.42
N VAL A 51 -13.18 0.33 -18.84
CA VAL A 51 -14.22 1.37 -18.94
C VAL A 51 -15.21 1.07 -20.07
N MET A 52 -14.70 0.56 -21.20
CA MET A 52 -15.45 0.44 -22.46
C MET A 52 -16.03 -0.95 -22.66
N LEU A 53 -16.86 -1.42 -21.74
CA LEU A 53 -17.52 -2.71 -21.85
C LEU A 53 -18.83 -2.63 -22.61
N PRO A 54 -19.22 -3.69 -23.33
CA PRO A 54 -20.52 -3.77 -24.00
C PRO A 54 -21.66 -3.93 -22.97
N GLY A 55 -22.73 -3.20 -23.19
CA GLY A 55 -23.92 -3.23 -22.32
C GLY A 55 -23.76 -2.36 -21.08
N GLU A 56 -23.28 -2.89 -19.97
CA GLU A 56 -22.99 -2.12 -18.76
C GLU A 56 -21.53 -1.68 -18.76
N ASP A 57 -21.28 -0.36 -18.81
CA ASP A 57 -19.92 0.22 -18.82
C ASP A 57 -19.20 0.07 -17.46
N GLY A 58 -17.87 0.18 -17.50
CA GLY A 58 -17.04 0.01 -16.30
C GLY A 58 -17.32 1.05 -15.21
N PHE A 59 -17.70 2.29 -15.54
CA PHE A 59 -18.07 3.28 -14.53
C PHE A 59 -19.37 2.92 -13.80
N SER A 60 -20.33 2.33 -14.51
CA SER A 60 -21.58 1.85 -13.93
C SER A 60 -21.33 0.69 -12.96
N ILE A 61 -20.43 -0.24 -13.33
CA ILE A 61 -20.00 -1.35 -12.47
C ILE A 61 -19.30 -0.78 -11.23
N LEU A 62 -18.32 0.11 -11.40
CA LEU A 62 -17.58 0.77 -10.31
C LEU A 62 -18.54 1.43 -9.32
N LYS A 63 -19.50 2.21 -9.80
CA LYS A 63 -20.49 2.89 -8.96
C LYS A 63 -21.35 1.90 -8.16
N LYS A 64 -21.77 0.80 -8.76
CA LYS A 64 -22.53 -0.26 -8.06
C LYS A 64 -21.68 -0.91 -6.96
N LEU A 65 -20.40 -1.23 -7.25
CA LEU A 65 -19.46 -1.78 -6.26
C LEU A 65 -19.27 -0.82 -5.07
N ARG A 66 -19.05 0.47 -5.33
CA ARG A 66 -18.87 1.48 -4.28
C ARG A 66 -20.13 1.76 -3.45
N ASN A 67 -21.31 1.60 -4.04
CA ASN A 67 -22.59 1.74 -3.35
C ASN A 67 -22.96 0.52 -2.50
N THR A 68 -22.30 -0.62 -2.69
CA THR A 68 -22.52 -1.84 -1.90
C THR A 68 -21.62 -1.79 -0.66
N PRO A 69 -22.18 -1.75 0.56
CA PRO A 69 -21.38 -1.52 1.79
C PRO A 69 -20.24 -2.53 2.00
N SER A 70 -20.48 -3.83 1.70
CA SER A 70 -19.46 -4.89 1.82
C SER A 70 -18.32 -4.74 0.81
N LEU A 71 -18.60 -4.20 -0.39
CA LEU A 71 -17.65 -4.08 -1.49
C LEU A 71 -16.98 -2.69 -1.58
N ARG A 72 -17.35 -1.76 -0.69
CA ARG A 72 -16.84 -0.37 -0.73
C ARG A 72 -15.32 -0.27 -0.67
N LYS A 73 -14.67 -1.21 0.01
CA LYS A 73 -13.21 -1.26 0.19
C LYS A 73 -12.50 -2.18 -0.79
N LEU A 74 -13.26 -2.87 -1.66
CA LEU A 74 -12.68 -3.75 -2.69
C LEU A 74 -11.83 -2.90 -3.64
N PRO A 75 -10.53 -3.21 -3.82
CA PRO A 75 -9.70 -2.46 -4.74
C PRO A 75 -10.16 -2.61 -6.17
N ILE A 76 -10.15 -1.51 -6.91
CA ILE A 76 -10.57 -1.49 -8.30
C ILE A 76 -9.56 -0.66 -9.10
N ILE A 77 -8.94 -1.29 -10.09
CA ILE A 77 -8.10 -0.63 -11.10
C ILE A 77 -8.93 -0.50 -12.37
N MET A 78 -9.10 0.74 -12.84
CA MET A 78 -9.72 0.99 -14.14
C MET A 78 -8.67 0.90 -15.24
N VAL A 79 -8.98 0.18 -16.32
CA VAL A 79 -8.12 0.08 -17.51
C VAL A 79 -8.90 0.60 -18.70
N THR A 80 -8.31 1.45 -19.56
CA THR A 80 -9.07 2.05 -20.66
C THR A 80 -8.20 2.60 -21.78
N ALA A 81 -8.77 2.58 -22.99
CA ALA A 81 -8.21 3.29 -24.16
C ALA A 81 -8.38 4.82 -24.07
N LYS A 82 -9.23 5.34 -23.20
CA LYS A 82 -9.42 6.78 -23.00
C LYS A 82 -8.34 7.33 -22.09
N SER A 83 -7.37 8.00 -22.69
CA SER A 83 -6.20 8.60 -22.02
C SER A 83 -6.39 10.11 -21.76
N SER A 84 -7.63 10.66 -21.84
CA SER A 84 -7.82 12.06 -21.53
C SER A 84 -7.67 12.27 -20.01
N GLU A 85 -7.02 13.38 -19.64
CA GLU A 85 -6.86 13.80 -18.24
C GLU A 85 -8.22 13.85 -17.51
N LEU A 86 -9.27 14.28 -18.22
CA LEU A 86 -10.64 14.34 -17.71
C LEU A 86 -11.23 12.95 -17.40
N ASP A 87 -10.94 11.92 -18.20
CA ASP A 87 -11.44 10.57 -17.93
C ASP A 87 -10.71 9.93 -16.75
N THR A 88 -9.42 10.20 -16.59
CA THR A 88 -8.62 9.75 -15.43
C THR A 88 -9.14 10.40 -14.13
N VAL A 89 -9.33 11.73 -14.13
CA VAL A 89 -9.89 12.46 -12.98
C VAL A 89 -11.28 11.93 -12.63
N ARG A 90 -12.14 11.75 -13.65
CA ARG A 90 -13.48 11.20 -13.45
C ARG A 90 -13.47 9.79 -12.84
N GLY A 91 -12.54 8.93 -13.28
CA GLY A 91 -12.38 7.57 -12.74
C GLY A 91 -12.02 7.57 -11.26
N LEU A 92 -11.04 8.40 -10.89
CA LEU A 92 -10.61 8.56 -9.50
C LEU A 92 -11.71 9.21 -8.64
N ASP A 93 -12.38 10.23 -9.12
CA ASP A 93 -13.51 10.87 -8.44
C ASP A 93 -14.70 9.92 -8.24
N CYS A 94 -14.89 8.93 -9.14
CA CYS A 94 -15.89 7.88 -9.01
C CYS A 94 -15.48 6.79 -8.00
N GLY A 95 -14.26 6.87 -7.44
CA GLY A 95 -13.79 5.97 -6.37
C GLY A 95 -12.98 4.78 -6.85
N ALA A 96 -12.38 4.81 -8.03
CA ALA A 96 -11.35 3.85 -8.42
C ALA A 96 -10.08 4.07 -7.57
N ASP A 97 -9.34 2.99 -7.29
CA ASP A 97 -8.09 3.05 -6.52
C ASP A 97 -6.89 3.39 -7.41
N ASP A 98 -6.94 3.04 -8.69
CA ASP A 98 -5.94 3.38 -9.69
C ASP A 98 -6.55 3.37 -11.11
N TYR A 99 -5.78 3.90 -12.07
CA TYR A 99 -6.19 4.06 -13.46
C TYR A 99 -5.02 3.78 -14.40
N ILE A 100 -5.22 2.91 -15.39
CA ILE A 100 -4.21 2.50 -16.37
C ILE A 100 -4.72 2.82 -17.78
N ALA A 101 -3.94 3.60 -18.55
CA ALA A 101 -4.23 3.90 -19.94
C ALA A 101 -3.70 2.81 -20.87
N LYS A 102 -4.50 2.35 -21.82
CA LYS A 102 -4.08 1.47 -22.92
C LYS A 102 -3.44 2.31 -24.04
N PRO A 103 -2.33 1.87 -24.66
CA PRO A 103 -1.58 0.65 -24.35
C PRO A 103 -0.68 0.82 -23.14
N PHE A 104 -0.57 -0.21 -22.29
CA PHE A 104 0.25 -0.22 -21.08
C PHE A 104 1.38 -1.26 -21.16
N GLY A 105 2.44 -1.01 -20.40
CA GLY A 105 3.51 -1.97 -20.22
C GLY A 105 3.16 -3.04 -19.18
N ILE A 106 3.49 -4.30 -19.43
CA ILE A 106 3.23 -5.41 -18.48
C ILE A 106 3.84 -5.14 -17.10
N MET A 107 5.05 -4.56 -17.04
CA MET A 107 5.72 -4.27 -15.77
C MET A 107 4.99 -3.16 -14.99
N GLU A 108 4.44 -2.14 -15.68
CA GLU A 108 3.61 -1.11 -15.08
C GLU A 108 2.33 -1.71 -14.52
N PHE A 109 1.62 -2.49 -15.33
CA PHE A 109 0.40 -3.19 -14.94
C PHE A 109 0.59 -4.02 -13.66
N LEU A 110 1.61 -4.90 -13.65
CA LEU A 110 1.94 -5.72 -12.48
C LEU A 110 2.33 -4.89 -11.24
N SER A 111 3.02 -3.76 -11.46
CA SER A 111 3.38 -2.88 -10.35
C SER A 111 2.16 -2.25 -9.69
N ARG A 112 1.20 -1.77 -10.49
CA ARG A 112 -0.05 -1.18 -10.01
C ARG A 112 -0.93 -2.21 -9.30
N VAL A 113 -1.03 -3.44 -9.83
CA VAL A 113 -1.72 -4.56 -9.17
C VAL A 113 -1.13 -4.84 -7.79
N ARG A 114 0.21 -4.93 -7.67
CA ARG A 114 0.88 -5.12 -6.37
C ARG A 114 0.57 -3.99 -5.39
N VAL A 115 0.55 -2.75 -5.85
CA VAL A 115 0.22 -1.59 -5.01
C VAL A 115 -1.23 -1.64 -4.54
N ALA A 116 -2.18 -1.95 -5.44
CA ALA A 116 -3.60 -2.05 -5.10
C ALA A 116 -3.87 -3.17 -4.09
N LEU A 117 -3.33 -4.37 -4.31
CA LEU A 117 -3.46 -5.50 -3.37
C LEU A 117 -2.82 -5.20 -2.01
N ARG A 118 -1.68 -4.50 -1.97
CA ARG A 118 -1.05 -4.10 -0.70
C ARG A 118 -1.91 -3.12 0.09
N ARG A 119 -2.65 -2.23 -0.58
CA ARG A 119 -3.57 -1.27 0.07
C ARG A 119 -4.84 -1.93 0.59
N SER A 120 -5.28 -3.00 -0.05
CA SER A 120 -6.52 -3.71 0.25
C SER A 120 -6.34 -4.93 1.13
N ALA A 121 -5.17 -5.54 1.11
CA ALA A 121 -4.86 -6.47 2.17
C ALA A 121 -5.29 -5.77 3.46
N PRO A 122 -6.18 -6.37 4.29
CA PRO A 122 -6.31 -5.86 5.63
C PRO A 122 -4.86 -5.81 6.09
N GLU A 123 -4.33 -4.59 6.28
CA GLU A 123 -3.13 -4.46 7.06
C GLU A 123 -3.52 -5.12 8.38
N VAL A 124 -3.29 -6.41 8.51
CA VAL A 124 -2.98 -7.01 9.78
C VAL A 124 -1.61 -6.42 10.10
N ARG A 125 -1.61 -5.10 10.32
CA ARG A 125 -0.58 -4.50 11.13
C ARG A 125 -0.82 -5.17 12.45
N PRO A 126 0.09 -6.01 12.91
CA PRO A 126 -0.10 -6.56 14.23
C PRO A 126 -0.41 -5.37 15.12
N ASP A 127 -1.55 -5.41 15.83
CA ASP A 127 -1.91 -4.33 16.77
C ASP A 127 -0.74 -4.03 17.68
N VAL A 128 0.17 -5.00 17.82
CA VAL A 128 1.41 -4.90 18.57
C VAL A 128 2.59 -5.26 17.68
N LEU A 129 3.47 -4.29 17.44
CA LEU A 129 4.77 -4.48 16.81
C LEU A 129 5.79 -4.78 17.91
N VAL A 130 6.58 -5.84 17.73
CA VAL A 130 7.61 -6.24 18.70
C VAL A 130 8.96 -6.36 18.01
N PHE A 131 9.98 -5.76 18.60
CA PHE A 131 11.36 -5.94 18.21
C PHE A 131 12.24 -5.98 19.47
N HIS A 132 12.74 -7.15 19.80
CA HIS A 132 13.41 -7.44 21.07
C HIS A 132 12.58 -6.94 22.28
N GLU A 133 13.14 -6.07 23.10
CA GLU A 133 12.47 -5.48 24.26
C GLU A 133 11.51 -4.33 23.93
N ILE A 134 11.47 -3.86 22.69
CA ILE A 134 10.57 -2.79 22.24
C ILE A 134 9.23 -3.40 21.84
N GLN A 135 8.15 -2.90 22.43
CA GLN A 135 6.79 -3.24 22.05
C GLN A 135 5.99 -1.97 21.81
N LEU A 136 5.38 -1.87 20.63
CA LEU A 136 4.50 -0.77 20.22
C LEU A 136 3.10 -1.30 19.96
N ASP A 137 2.13 -0.87 20.76
CA ASP A 137 0.71 -1.22 20.63
C ASP A 137 -0.01 -0.10 19.85
N ASN A 138 -0.42 -0.43 18.62
CA ASN A 138 -1.10 0.50 17.73
C ASN A 138 -2.51 0.84 18.22
N ALA A 139 -3.23 -0.13 18.80
CA ALA A 139 -4.59 0.08 19.27
C ALA A 139 -4.64 1.00 20.50
N ARG A 140 -3.65 0.86 21.39
CA ARG A 140 -3.52 1.68 22.62
C ARG A 140 -2.66 2.93 22.42
N HIS A 141 -2.00 3.06 21.26
CA HIS A 141 -1.05 4.13 20.96
C HIS A 141 0.05 4.25 22.04
N SER A 142 0.57 3.12 22.50
CA SER A 142 1.53 3.03 23.60
C SER A 142 2.80 2.29 23.20
N VAL A 143 3.91 2.64 23.85
CA VAL A 143 5.21 2.00 23.65
C VAL A 143 5.76 1.55 25.01
N THR A 144 6.33 0.36 25.05
CA THR A 144 7.05 -0.15 26.21
C THR A 144 8.42 -0.68 25.79
N VAL A 145 9.40 -0.58 26.71
CA VAL A 145 10.71 -1.23 26.61
C VAL A 145 10.89 -2.06 27.87
N ASN A 146 11.12 -3.37 27.74
CA ASN A 146 11.12 -4.30 28.88
C ASN A 146 9.87 -4.15 29.77
N SER A 147 8.68 -4.04 29.14
CA SER A 147 7.40 -3.81 29.81
C SER A 147 7.28 -2.48 30.58
N THR A 148 8.28 -1.61 30.51
CA THR A 148 8.25 -0.25 31.11
C THR A 148 7.72 0.74 30.10
N PRO A 149 6.66 1.52 30.41
CA PRO A 149 6.11 2.51 29.49
C PRO A 149 7.14 3.60 29.11
N VAL A 150 7.17 3.97 27.83
CA VAL A 150 8.00 5.03 27.28
C VAL A 150 7.13 6.11 26.69
N GLU A 151 7.23 7.34 27.18
CA GLU A 151 6.46 8.47 26.67
C GLU A 151 7.12 9.05 25.41
N LEU A 152 6.44 8.87 24.27
CA LEU A 152 6.84 9.43 22.98
C LEU A 152 5.88 10.54 22.56
N THR A 153 6.40 11.55 21.88
CA THR A 153 5.57 12.49 21.13
C THR A 153 4.97 11.80 19.94
N TYR A 154 3.90 12.35 19.36
CA TYR A 154 3.25 11.78 18.17
C TYR A 154 4.23 11.51 17.02
N LYS A 155 5.17 12.43 16.76
CA LYS A 155 6.16 12.28 15.68
C LYS A 155 7.20 11.19 16.00
N GLU A 156 7.64 11.08 17.24
CA GLU A 156 8.54 10.01 17.69
C GLU A 156 7.86 8.65 17.63
N TYR A 157 6.59 8.58 18.00
CA TYR A 157 5.77 7.36 17.86
C TYR A 157 5.64 6.93 16.39
N CYS A 158 5.27 7.85 15.49
CA CYS A 158 5.18 7.56 14.06
C CYS A 158 6.52 7.12 13.46
N LEU A 159 7.61 7.73 13.91
CA LEU A 159 8.97 7.40 13.48
C LEU A 159 9.38 5.99 13.94
N LEU A 160 9.16 5.66 15.22
CA LEU A 160 9.43 4.31 15.75
C LEU A 160 8.60 3.25 15.04
N ARG A 161 7.31 3.51 14.85
CA ARG A 161 6.41 2.62 14.14
C ARG A 161 6.89 2.36 12.71
N LEU A 162 7.28 3.41 11.98
CA LEU A 162 7.80 3.27 10.61
C LEU A 162 9.05 2.38 10.56
N LEU A 163 9.96 2.52 11.53
CA LEU A 163 11.16 1.68 11.63
C LEU A 163 10.81 0.22 11.99
N LEU A 164 9.87 0.00 12.91
CA LEU A 164 9.39 -1.33 13.29
C LEU A 164 8.68 -2.05 12.12
N GLU A 165 7.89 -1.33 11.33
CA GLU A 165 7.23 -1.86 10.13
C GLU A 165 8.23 -2.22 9.02
N ASN A 166 9.47 -1.68 9.07
CA ASN A 166 10.54 -1.90 8.09
C ASN A 166 11.81 -2.48 8.74
N THR A 167 11.67 -3.39 9.69
CA THR A 167 12.79 -4.02 10.39
C THR A 167 13.80 -4.62 9.40
N SER A 168 15.08 -4.39 9.64
CA SER A 168 16.22 -4.80 8.80
C SER A 168 16.23 -4.17 7.38
N LEU A 169 15.39 -3.17 7.13
CA LEU A 169 15.40 -2.40 5.89
C LEU A 169 15.81 -0.95 6.15
N VAL A 170 16.55 -0.38 5.21
CA VAL A 170 16.96 1.02 5.29
C VAL A 170 15.79 1.93 4.90
N VAL A 171 15.34 2.77 5.82
CA VAL A 171 14.36 3.81 5.56
C VAL A 171 15.08 5.14 5.30
N THR A 172 14.93 5.69 4.11
CA THR A 172 15.62 6.92 3.72
C THR A 172 15.08 8.12 4.50
N ARG A 173 15.90 9.18 4.67
CA ARG A 173 15.46 10.44 5.31
C ARG A 173 14.29 11.07 4.59
N GLU A 174 14.25 10.96 3.27
CA GLU A 174 13.17 11.47 2.43
C GLU A 174 11.87 10.70 2.69
N THR A 175 11.92 9.36 2.72
CA THR A 175 10.76 8.51 3.08
C THR A 175 10.26 8.84 4.48
N ILE A 176 11.17 9.01 5.46
CA ILE A 176 10.79 9.37 6.82
C ILE A 176 10.09 10.73 6.86
N LEU A 177 10.62 11.74 6.18
CA LEU A 177 10.00 13.06 6.10
C LEU A 177 8.61 12.97 5.50
N GLN A 178 8.46 12.29 4.37
CA GLN A 178 7.19 12.15 3.67
C GLN A 178 6.13 11.43 4.52
N VAL A 179 6.50 10.31 5.16
CA VAL A 179 5.56 9.50 5.93
C VAL A 179 5.19 10.14 7.27
N VAL A 180 6.18 10.70 7.99
CA VAL A 180 5.97 11.20 9.35
C VAL A 180 5.51 12.66 9.37
N TRP A 181 5.99 13.50 8.44
CA TRP A 181 5.65 14.93 8.38
C TRP A 181 4.72 15.32 7.23
N GLY A 182 4.54 14.43 6.23
CA GLY A 182 3.73 14.72 5.05
C GLY A 182 4.48 15.53 4.00
N THR A 183 3.76 16.02 3.01
CA THR A 183 4.31 16.81 1.89
C THR A 183 4.59 18.28 2.22
N ASP A 184 4.46 18.70 3.48
CA ASP A 184 4.78 20.05 3.90
C ASP A 184 6.31 20.27 3.85
N ILE A 185 6.75 20.84 2.73
CA ILE A 185 8.15 20.91 2.23
C ILE A 185 9.05 21.84 3.05
N SER A 186 8.58 22.40 4.15
CA SER A 186 9.40 23.32 4.99
C SER A 186 10.30 22.62 6.02
N VAL A 187 10.21 21.28 6.12
CA VAL A 187 10.96 20.53 7.14
C VAL A 187 12.28 20.03 6.57
N GLU A 188 13.40 20.54 7.08
CA GLU A 188 14.75 20.11 6.68
C GLU A 188 15.07 18.70 7.19
N SER A 189 15.95 17.99 6.47
CA SER A 189 16.43 16.65 6.85
C SER A 189 17.06 16.57 8.26
N ARG A 190 17.59 17.68 8.77
CA ARG A 190 18.09 17.82 10.15
C ARG A 190 17.04 17.55 11.21
N THR A 191 15.76 17.78 10.90
CA THR A 191 14.64 17.48 11.80
C THR A 191 14.52 15.99 12.07
N VAL A 192 14.73 15.15 11.07
CA VAL A 192 14.74 13.68 11.23
C VAL A 192 15.85 13.27 12.20
N ASP A 193 17.07 13.78 11.99
CA ASP A 193 18.23 13.41 12.80
C ASP A 193 18.03 13.80 14.29
N MET A 194 17.40 14.95 14.55
CA MET A 194 17.05 15.37 15.91
C MET A 194 16.01 14.43 16.56
N HIS A 195 14.97 14.03 15.83
CA HIS A 195 13.96 13.12 16.36
C HIS A 195 14.52 11.72 16.60
N ILE A 196 15.39 11.22 15.73
CA ILE A 196 16.11 9.96 15.94
C ILE A 196 16.95 10.02 17.21
N ARG A 197 17.71 11.11 17.41
CA ARG A 197 18.52 11.29 18.62
C ARG A 197 17.66 11.28 19.89
N THR A 198 16.54 11.98 19.87
CA THR A 198 15.62 12.03 21.03
C THR A 198 14.95 10.68 21.25
N LEU A 199 14.53 10.00 20.18
CA LEU A 199 13.93 8.67 20.23
C LEU A 199 14.89 7.65 20.83
N ARG A 200 16.14 7.58 20.36
CA ARG A 200 17.20 6.73 20.94
C ARG A 200 17.35 6.95 22.43
N LYS A 201 17.39 8.23 22.87
CA LYS A 201 17.52 8.57 24.28
C LYS A 201 16.33 8.10 25.12
N LYS A 202 15.11 8.19 24.59
CA LYS A 202 13.89 7.76 25.28
C LYS A 202 13.75 6.24 25.37
N LEU A 203 14.23 5.53 24.36
CA LEU A 203 14.26 4.07 24.36
C LEU A 203 15.36 3.47 25.26
N GLY A 204 16.25 4.31 25.78
CA GLY A 204 17.37 3.85 26.63
C GLY A 204 18.30 2.88 25.89
N ASP A 205 18.62 1.75 26.51
CA ASP A 205 19.49 0.73 25.90
C ASP A 205 18.94 0.16 24.58
N ALA A 206 17.63 0.11 24.41
CA ALA A 206 17.00 -0.34 23.18
C ALA A 206 17.20 0.66 22.01
N GLY A 207 17.60 1.89 22.29
CA GLY A 207 17.94 2.87 21.28
C GLY A 207 19.12 2.48 20.37
N ARG A 208 19.96 1.52 20.80
CA ARG A 208 21.08 0.96 20.01
C ARG A 208 20.62 0.28 18.72
N TYR A 209 19.42 -0.30 18.72
CA TYR A 209 18.88 -0.99 17.55
C TYR A 209 18.54 -0.03 16.40
N ILE A 210 18.39 1.25 16.65
CA ILE A 210 18.19 2.24 15.59
C ILE A 210 19.57 2.61 15.03
N CYS A 211 19.98 1.98 13.94
CA CYS A 211 21.26 2.21 13.29
C CYS A 211 21.19 3.36 12.29
N THR A 212 22.31 4.10 12.12
CA THR A 212 22.46 5.15 11.11
C THR A 212 23.14 4.58 9.88
N VAL A 213 22.47 4.62 8.73
CA VAL A 213 23.10 4.34 7.44
C VAL A 213 23.57 5.67 6.86
N ARG A 214 24.90 5.88 6.87
CA ARG A 214 25.51 7.16 6.46
C ARG A 214 25.05 7.59 5.08
N LYS A 215 24.67 8.87 4.94
CA LYS A 215 24.16 9.52 3.71
C LYS A 215 22.83 8.96 3.17
N VAL A 216 22.26 7.88 3.72
CA VAL A 216 21.02 7.26 3.25
C VAL A 216 19.88 7.51 4.23
N GLY A 217 19.94 6.96 5.43
CA GLY A 217 18.80 7.01 6.36
C GLY A 217 19.05 6.27 7.66
N TYR A 218 18.02 5.55 8.11
CA TYR A 218 18.02 4.82 9.36
C TYR A 218 17.43 3.43 9.17
N MET A 219 17.85 2.49 10.01
CA MET A 219 17.40 1.10 9.99
C MET A 219 17.24 0.61 11.43
N LEU A 220 16.21 -0.17 11.69
CA LEU A 220 16.07 -0.91 12.94
C LEU A 220 16.62 -2.32 12.73
N THR A 221 17.70 -2.67 13.44
CA THR A 221 18.39 -3.95 13.29
C THR A 221 19.08 -4.33 14.61
N ASP A 222 19.32 -5.62 14.79
CA ASP A 222 20.16 -6.20 15.85
C ASP A 222 21.62 -6.37 15.41
N GLU A 223 21.92 -6.21 14.12
CA GLU A 223 23.28 -6.17 13.63
C GLU A 223 23.94 -4.86 14.06
N GLU A 224 25.08 -4.95 14.75
CA GLU A 224 25.92 -3.79 14.97
C GLU A 224 26.31 -3.22 13.60
N ALA A 225 25.99 -1.94 13.34
CA ALA A 225 26.47 -1.29 12.13
C ALA A 225 27.99 -1.37 12.13
N GLU A 226 28.56 -2.15 11.19
CA GLU A 226 30.01 -2.17 10.99
C GLU A 226 30.48 -0.73 10.81
N GLU A 227 31.26 -0.26 11.80
CA GLU A 227 31.97 1.00 11.72
C GLU A 227 33.19 0.76 10.77
N GLU A 228 33.00 1.00 9.48
CA GLU A 228 34.09 1.29 8.55
C GLU A 228 34.30 2.79 8.35
#